data_e0017a3284d017dc0cfd18beeb719dd5
#
_entry.id   e0017a3284d017dc0cfd18beeb719dd5
#
_cell.length_a   1.000
_cell.length_b   1.000
_cell.length_c   1.000
_cell.angle_alpha   90.00
_cell.angle_beta   90.00
_cell.angle_gamma   90.00
#
_symmetry.space_group_name_H-M   'P 1'
#
loop_
_entity.id
_entity.type
_entity.pdbx_description
1 polymer ?
#
loop_
_entity_poly.entity_id
_entity_poly.type
_entity_poly.pdbx_seq_one_letter_code
_entity_poly.pdbx_strand_id
1 'polypeptide(L)'
;FEHTLIIVDEGASLHFIEGCSAPKYNVANLHAGCVELYVKKNAKLRYSTIENWSKNMYNLNTKRALVEEGGVIEWVSGSFGSHVGCLYPMSILKGDNSRMEFTGVTFAGHGQNLDTGAKVVHAG
;
A
#
# COMPACT_ATOMS: atom_id res chain seq x y z
N PHE A 1 -4.35 14.83 -3.44
CA PHE A 1 -3.53 14.54 -2.25
C PHE A 1 -4.41 14.04 -1.10
N GLU A 2 -4.01 12.96 -0.46
CA GLU A 2 -4.76 12.37 0.65
C GLU A 2 -3.84 11.73 1.68
N HIS A 3 -4.32 11.66 2.91
CA HIS A 3 -3.62 11.02 4.02
C HIS A 3 -4.63 10.14 4.79
N THR A 4 -4.37 8.85 4.81
CA THR A 4 -5.23 7.86 5.45
C THR A 4 -4.53 7.27 6.66
N LEU A 5 -5.24 7.21 7.78
CA LEU A 5 -4.77 6.60 9.02
C LEU A 5 -5.71 5.46 9.42
N ILE A 6 -5.16 4.27 9.60
CA ILE A 6 -5.92 3.10 10.05
C ILE A 6 -5.23 2.50 11.27
N ILE A 7 -5.99 2.33 12.34
CA ILE A 7 -5.52 1.71 13.57
C ILE A 7 -6.36 0.46 13.81
N VAL A 8 -5.71 -0.70 13.84
CA VAL A 8 -6.35 -1.97 14.19
C VAL A 8 -5.97 -2.28 15.63
N ASP A 9 -6.95 -2.21 16.52
CA ASP A 9 -6.73 -2.34 17.95
C ASP A 9 -6.34 -3.77 18.36
N GLU A 10 -5.86 -3.93 19.57
CA GLU A 10 -5.35 -5.20 20.08
C GLU A 10 -6.35 -6.34 19.91
N GLY A 11 -5.90 -7.45 19.33
CA GLY A 11 -6.71 -8.63 19.08
C GLY A 11 -7.75 -8.51 17.98
N ALA A 12 -7.90 -7.35 17.35
CA ALA A 12 -8.88 -7.13 16.30
C ALA A 12 -8.37 -7.60 14.93
N SER A 13 -9.28 -7.85 14.03
CA SER A 13 -8.98 -8.18 12.63
C SER A 13 -9.77 -7.27 11.70
N LEU A 14 -9.09 -6.75 10.68
CA LEU A 14 -9.71 -5.89 9.68
C LEU A 14 -9.24 -6.28 8.29
N HIS A 15 -10.15 -6.35 7.35
CA HIS A 15 -9.85 -6.41 5.92
C HIS A 15 -10.31 -5.10 5.27
N PHE A 16 -9.35 -4.26 4.91
CA PHE A 16 -9.61 -2.98 4.25
C PHE A 16 -9.36 -3.12 2.76
N ILE A 17 -10.34 -2.73 1.95
CA ILE A 17 -10.27 -2.81 0.50
C ILE A 17 -10.41 -1.40 -0.06
N GLU A 18 -9.44 -0.99 -0.86
CA GLU A 18 -9.45 0.31 -1.51
C GLU A 18 -9.33 0.12 -3.02
N GLY A 19 -10.24 0.73 -3.76
CA GLY A 19 -10.19 0.77 -5.21
C GLY A 19 -10.04 2.21 -5.68
N CYS A 20 -9.04 2.46 -6.53
CA CYS A 20 -8.79 3.77 -7.10
C CYS A 20 -8.82 3.69 -8.61
N SER A 21 -9.57 4.59 -9.23
CA SER A 21 -9.60 4.75 -10.68
C SER A 21 -9.71 6.23 -11.03
N ALA A 22 -9.20 6.58 -12.18
CA ALA A 22 -9.35 7.96 -12.69
C ALA A 22 -9.74 7.91 -14.16
N PRO A 23 -10.59 8.86 -14.59
CA PRO A 23 -10.94 8.97 -16.00
C PRO A 23 -9.70 9.33 -16.83
N LYS A 24 -9.81 9.09 -18.12
CA LYS A 24 -8.76 9.47 -19.05
C LYS A 24 -8.80 10.97 -19.29
N TYR A 25 -7.69 11.63 -19.01
CA TYR A 25 -7.50 13.03 -19.30
C TYR A 25 -6.45 13.21 -20.39
N ASN A 26 -6.56 14.30 -21.17
CA ASN A 26 -5.58 14.62 -22.20
C ASN A 26 -4.35 15.36 -21.65
N VAL A 27 -4.32 15.61 -20.35
CA VAL A 27 -3.21 16.29 -19.66
C VAL A 27 -2.67 15.40 -18.55
N ALA A 28 -1.42 15.61 -18.21
CA ALA A 28 -0.80 14.89 -17.11
C ALA A 28 -1.45 15.29 -15.78
N ASN A 29 -1.67 14.30 -14.92
CA ASN A 29 -2.22 14.47 -13.58
C ASN A 29 -1.33 13.81 -12.55
N LEU A 30 -1.35 14.34 -11.34
CA LEU A 30 -0.60 13.82 -10.21
C LEU A 30 -1.55 13.30 -9.13
N HIS A 31 -1.32 12.08 -8.70
CA HIS A 31 -1.91 11.51 -7.49
C HIS A 31 -0.80 11.27 -6.48
N ALA A 32 -0.87 11.91 -5.34
CA ALA A 32 0.04 11.70 -4.23
C ALA A 32 -0.77 11.32 -2.99
N GLY A 33 -0.46 10.19 -2.40
CA GLY A 33 -1.16 9.71 -1.22
C GLY A 33 -0.18 9.26 -0.13
N CYS A 34 -0.63 9.33 1.11
CA CYS A 34 0.10 8.82 2.26
C CYS A 34 -0.84 7.96 3.09
N VAL A 35 -0.40 6.75 3.41
CA VAL A 35 -1.17 5.81 4.23
C VAL A 35 -0.31 5.38 5.41
N GLU A 36 -0.87 5.53 6.61
CA GLU A 36 -0.25 5.08 7.85
C GLU A 36 -1.13 4.04 8.52
N LEU A 37 -0.56 2.88 8.82
CA LEU A 37 -1.25 1.76 9.41
C LEU A 37 -0.59 1.38 10.74
N TYR A 38 -1.40 1.22 11.78
CA TYR A 38 -0.95 0.74 13.08
C TYR A 38 -1.66 -0.55 13.41
N VAL A 39 -0.89 -1.64 13.46
CA VAL A 39 -1.40 -2.97 13.81
C VAL A 39 -0.94 -3.25 15.23
N LYS A 40 -1.87 -3.21 16.17
CA LYS A 40 -1.61 -3.41 17.59
C LYS A 40 -1.33 -4.87 17.90
N LYS A 41 -1.02 -5.17 19.17
CA LYS A 41 -0.66 -6.50 19.64
C LYS A 41 -1.72 -7.54 19.25
N ASN A 42 -1.28 -8.63 18.64
CA ASN A 42 -2.12 -9.75 18.19
C ASN A 42 -3.26 -9.34 17.23
N ALA A 43 -3.17 -8.16 16.63
CA ALA A 43 -4.12 -7.71 15.63
C ALA A 43 -3.72 -8.19 14.23
N LYS A 44 -4.69 -8.21 13.32
CA LYS A 44 -4.46 -8.58 11.94
C LYS A 44 -5.09 -7.56 11.01
N LEU A 45 -4.30 -7.05 10.08
CA LEU A 45 -4.79 -6.16 9.02
C LEU A 45 -4.43 -6.73 7.66
N ARG A 46 -5.44 -6.88 6.81
CA ARG A 46 -5.24 -7.15 5.40
C ARG A 46 -5.62 -5.89 4.62
N TYR A 47 -4.65 -5.27 3.98
CA TYR A 47 -4.84 -4.07 3.21
C TYR A 47 -4.75 -4.40 1.73
N SER A 48 -5.87 -4.35 1.05
CA SER A 48 -5.98 -4.70 -0.36
C SER A 48 -6.24 -3.44 -1.18
N THR A 49 -5.43 -3.19 -2.20
CA THR A 49 -5.62 -2.06 -3.09
C THR A 49 -5.66 -2.52 -4.53
N ILE A 50 -6.55 -1.91 -5.31
CA ILE A 50 -6.58 -2.05 -6.77
C ILE A 50 -6.53 -0.64 -7.33
N GLU A 51 -5.48 -0.35 -8.07
CA GLU A 51 -5.26 0.94 -8.71
C GLU A 51 -5.32 0.77 -10.22
N ASN A 52 -6.26 1.47 -10.85
CA ASN A 52 -6.40 1.49 -12.31
C ASN A 52 -6.48 2.94 -12.78
N TRP A 53 -5.31 3.52 -12.94
CA TRP A 53 -5.16 4.91 -13.34
C TRP A 53 -5.07 5.07 -14.85
N SER A 54 -5.41 6.25 -15.35
CA SER A 54 -5.18 6.59 -16.75
C SER A 54 -3.68 6.63 -17.05
N LYS A 55 -3.32 6.46 -18.33
CA LYS A 55 -1.91 6.47 -18.75
C LYS A 55 -1.21 7.82 -18.60
N ASN A 56 -1.96 8.90 -18.32
CA ASN A 56 -1.42 10.25 -18.10
C ASN A 56 -1.25 10.57 -16.61
N MET A 57 -1.41 9.60 -15.73
CA MET A 57 -1.35 9.80 -14.29
C MET A 57 0.07 9.53 -13.76
N TYR A 58 0.55 10.46 -12.95
CA TYR A 58 1.73 10.24 -12.12
C TYR A 58 1.25 9.85 -10.73
N ASN A 59 1.54 8.63 -10.34
CA ASN A 59 1.06 8.06 -9.09
C ASN A 59 2.22 7.85 -8.11
N LEU A 60 2.27 8.68 -7.09
CA LEU A 60 3.31 8.65 -6.07
C LEU A 60 2.66 8.41 -4.71
N ASN A 61 2.85 7.22 -4.17
CA ASN A 61 2.27 6.82 -2.89
C ASN A 61 3.33 6.47 -1.86
N THR A 62 3.07 6.88 -0.62
CA THR A 62 3.83 6.45 0.54
C THR A 62 2.91 5.65 1.45
N LYS A 63 3.27 4.40 1.71
CA LYS A 63 2.50 3.52 2.60
C LYS A 63 3.43 2.94 3.66
N ARG A 64 3.03 3.08 4.92
CA ARG A 64 3.82 2.63 6.05
C ARG A 64 2.94 1.92 7.07
N ALA A 65 3.47 0.85 7.65
CA ALA A 65 2.80 0.11 8.71
C ALA A 65 3.76 -0.09 9.87
N LEU A 66 3.23 0.04 11.08
CA LEU A 66 3.92 -0.31 12.31
C LEU A 66 3.19 -1.49 12.92
N VAL A 67 3.90 -2.61 13.13
CA VAL A 67 3.31 -3.86 13.60
C VAL A 67 3.89 -4.20 14.97
N GLU A 68 3.01 -4.33 15.96
CA GLU A 68 3.37 -4.69 17.33
C GLU A 68 3.46 -6.21 17.50
N GLU A 69 3.79 -6.67 18.71
CA GLU A 69 3.99 -8.08 19.04
C GLU A 69 2.81 -8.95 18.59
N GLY A 70 3.14 -10.03 17.88
CA GLY A 70 2.14 -10.97 17.39
C GLY A 70 1.20 -10.43 16.33
N GLY A 71 1.38 -9.18 15.91
CA GLY A 71 0.57 -8.57 14.87
C GLY A 71 0.92 -9.07 13.48
N VAL A 72 -0.02 -8.99 12.56
CA VAL A 72 0.15 -9.42 11.17
C VAL A 72 -0.36 -8.33 10.24
N ILE A 73 0.47 -7.90 9.29
CA ILE A 73 0.06 -7.06 8.17
C ILE A 73 0.18 -7.85 6.87
N GLU A 74 -0.90 -7.86 6.09
CA GLU A 74 -0.90 -8.44 4.76
C GLU A 74 -1.20 -7.34 3.74
N TRP A 75 -0.26 -7.10 2.83
CA TRP A 75 -0.43 -6.17 1.73
C TRP A 75 -0.81 -6.94 0.48
N VAL A 76 -1.90 -6.56 -0.14
CA VAL A 76 -2.30 -7.10 -1.45
C VAL A 76 -2.49 -5.93 -2.39
N SER A 77 -1.74 -5.89 -3.49
CA SER A 77 -1.73 -4.75 -4.39
C SER A 77 -1.84 -5.18 -5.84
N GLY A 78 -2.74 -4.55 -6.58
CA GLY A 78 -2.82 -4.64 -8.02
C GLY A 78 -2.65 -3.25 -8.63
N SER A 79 -1.62 -3.07 -9.45
CA SER A 79 -1.30 -1.78 -10.06
C SER A 79 -1.40 -1.85 -11.57
N PHE A 80 -2.33 -1.10 -12.12
CA PHE A 80 -2.59 -1.00 -13.55
C PHE A 80 -2.69 0.47 -13.95
N GLY A 81 -2.22 0.79 -15.16
CA GLY A 81 -2.26 2.16 -15.63
C GLY A 81 -1.09 2.99 -15.12
N SER A 82 -1.30 4.29 -15.00
CA SER A 82 -0.30 5.32 -14.71
C SER A 82 0.77 5.47 -15.80
N HIS A 83 1.30 6.67 -15.95
CA HIS A 83 2.47 6.93 -16.78
C HIS A 83 3.74 6.62 -15.99
N VAL A 84 3.82 7.13 -14.77
CA VAL A 84 4.86 6.82 -13.81
C VAL A 84 4.20 6.43 -12.49
N GLY A 85 4.55 5.27 -11.97
CA GLY A 85 4.07 4.80 -10.67
C GLY A 85 5.25 4.44 -9.79
N CYS A 86 5.20 4.88 -8.54
CA CYS A 86 6.19 4.53 -7.52
C CYS A 86 5.45 4.12 -6.26
N LEU A 87 5.62 2.86 -5.87
CA LEU A 87 4.96 2.31 -4.70
C LEU A 87 5.87 1.32 -3.97
N TYR A 88 6.25 1.68 -2.77
CA TYR A 88 7.05 0.83 -1.88
C TYR A 88 6.41 0.81 -0.49
N PRO A 89 5.43 -0.09 -0.25
CA PRO A 89 4.91 -0.27 1.09
C PRO A 89 6.04 -0.69 2.04
N MET A 90 6.15 0.01 3.16
CA MET A 90 7.15 -0.31 4.17
C MET A 90 6.44 -0.77 5.45
N SER A 91 6.91 -1.88 6.00
CA SER A 91 6.44 -2.39 7.28
C SER A 91 7.59 -2.39 8.28
N ILE A 92 7.32 -1.85 9.47
CA ILE A 92 8.23 -1.91 10.60
C ILE A 92 7.68 -2.97 11.56
N LEU A 93 8.38 -4.10 11.66
CA LEU A 93 8.01 -5.19 12.56
C LEU A 93 8.67 -4.93 13.91
N LYS A 94 7.97 -4.17 14.75
CA LYS A 94 8.50 -3.67 16.02
C LYS A 94 8.49 -4.71 17.12
N GLY A 95 7.47 -5.55 17.16
CA GLY A 95 7.31 -6.53 18.24
C GLY A 95 7.78 -7.93 17.84
N ASP A 96 7.98 -8.79 18.84
CA ASP A 96 8.34 -10.18 18.61
C ASP A 96 7.17 -10.92 17.95
N ASN A 97 7.49 -11.87 17.07
CA ASN A 97 6.51 -12.65 16.31
C ASN A 97 5.57 -11.81 15.43
N SER A 98 5.93 -10.58 15.14
CA SER A 98 5.21 -9.78 14.16
C SER A 98 5.53 -10.27 12.74
N ARG A 99 4.55 -10.19 11.84
CA ARG A 99 4.66 -10.75 10.49
C ARG A 99 4.17 -9.76 9.44
N MET A 100 4.78 -9.87 8.27
CA MET A 100 4.37 -9.11 7.09
C MET A 100 4.34 -10.04 5.88
N GLU A 101 3.28 -9.92 5.09
CA GLU A 101 3.17 -10.57 3.78
C GLU A 101 2.87 -9.50 2.73
N PHE A 102 3.50 -9.62 1.60
CA PHE A 102 3.27 -8.74 0.46
C PHE A 102 2.99 -9.58 -0.79
N THR A 103 1.86 -9.30 -1.42
CA THR A 103 1.51 -9.87 -2.72
C THR A 103 1.19 -8.72 -3.67
N GLY A 104 1.95 -8.60 -4.73
CA GLY A 104 1.76 -7.53 -5.69
C GLY A 104 1.67 -8.05 -7.12
N VAL A 105 0.76 -7.47 -7.90
CA VAL A 105 0.64 -7.69 -9.34
C VAL A 105 0.73 -6.35 -10.02
N THR A 106 1.65 -6.23 -10.95
CA THR A 106 1.89 -4.98 -11.68
C THR A 106 1.93 -5.29 -13.18
N PHE A 107 1.20 -4.48 -13.94
CA PHE A 107 1.21 -4.58 -15.39
C PHE A 107 1.59 -3.22 -15.99
N ALA A 108 2.67 -3.19 -16.76
CA ALA A 108 3.13 -2.01 -17.45
C ALA A 108 3.00 -2.20 -18.96
N GLY A 109 2.24 -1.33 -19.60
CA GLY A 109 2.12 -1.29 -21.04
C GLY A 109 3.20 -0.42 -21.69
N HIS A 110 3.03 -0.17 -22.99
CA HIS A 110 3.97 0.66 -23.73
C HIS A 110 4.01 2.09 -23.17
N GLY A 111 5.22 2.60 -22.96
CA GLY A 111 5.46 3.96 -22.46
C GLY A 111 5.19 4.17 -20.96
N GLN A 112 4.91 3.11 -20.22
CA GLN A 112 4.67 3.16 -18.79
C GLN A 112 5.92 2.77 -18.01
N ASN A 113 6.17 3.47 -16.91
CA ASN A 113 7.27 3.16 -15.98
C ASN A 113 6.69 2.95 -14.60
N LEU A 114 6.67 1.71 -14.14
CA LEU A 114 6.15 1.34 -12.82
C LEU A 114 7.29 0.78 -11.98
N ASP A 115 7.58 1.46 -10.89
CA ASP A 115 8.61 1.06 -9.94
C ASP A 115 7.93 0.64 -8.64
N THR A 116 7.88 -0.66 -8.40
CA THR A 116 7.17 -1.23 -7.26
C THR A 116 8.02 -2.22 -6.50
N GLY A 117 7.75 -2.36 -5.22
CA GLY A 117 8.44 -3.29 -4.37
C GLY A 117 7.90 -3.21 -2.95
N ALA A 118 8.61 -3.82 -2.02
CA ALA A 118 8.27 -3.77 -0.60
C ALA A 118 9.53 -3.59 0.22
N LYS A 119 9.38 -2.97 1.39
CA LYS A 119 10.45 -2.81 2.35
C LYS A 119 10.00 -3.30 3.71
N VAL A 120 10.84 -4.07 4.36
CA VAL A 120 10.58 -4.56 5.71
C VAL A 120 11.74 -4.17 6.61
N VAL A 121 11.42 -3.63 7.77
CA VAL A 121 12.39 -3.33 8.83
C VAL A 121 12.04 -4.20 10.03
N HIS A 122 12.98 -5.03 10.45
CA HIS A 122 12.84 -5.87 11.64
C HIS A 122 13.48 -5.16 12.82
N ALA A 123 12.68 -4.82 13.82
CA ALA A 123 13.14 -4.13 15.03
C ALA A 123 12.81 -4.90 16.33
N GLY A 124 12.20 -6.06 16.18
CA GLY A 124 11.88 -6.95 17.30
C GLY A 124 12.63 -8.26 17.27
#